data_2651cfb7ba78caa74b220542b962ff55
#
_entry.id   2651cfb7ba78caa74b220542b962ff55
#
_cell.length_a   1.000
_cell.length_b   1.000
_cell.length_c   1.000
_cell.angle_alpha   90.00
_cell.angle_beta   90.00
_cell.angle_gamma   90.00
#
_symmetry.space_group_name_H-M   'P 1'
#
loop_
_entity.id
_entity.type
_entity.pdbx_description
1 polymer ?
#
loop_
_entity_poly.entity_id
_entity_poly.type
_entity_poly.pdbx_seq_one_letter_code
_entity_poly.pdbx_strand_id
1 'polypeptide(L)'
;MPALSYLSQNANEKLQAKLVKYLNRHTISIPERPVVSFCFDDFPQSAFDNALPILEAHDWIATWYVCGSYMDTVHPNYGPMFTQDALNALREKGQDIGCHTFDHSHFPEQPAEVSISDCVANRKFFIDQGLPEARSFAYPRGSSTLFTKRALLPHFAGLRGVEGGINRGETDISLLKANGIQSDRGGIAECL
;
A
#
# COMPACT_ATOMS: atom_id res chain seq x y z
N MET A 1 31.12 16.32 10.59
CA MET A 1 30.47 16.67 9.32
C MET A 1 29.24 15.78 9.00
N PRO A 2 28.27 15.58 9.92
CA PRO A 2 27.04 14.80 9.61
C PRO A 2 25.89 15.66 9.05
N ALA A 3 25.87 16.98 9.28
CA ALA A 3 24.71 17.81 8.91
C ALA A 3 24.54 18.06 7.38
N LEU A 4 25.61 18.10 6.63
CA LEU A 4 25.56 18.35 5.17
C LEU A 4 25.06 17.13 4.39
N SER A 5 25.35 15.90 4.85
CA SER A 5 24.85 14.67 4.23
C SER A 5 23.35 14.49 4.46
N TYR A 6 22.84 14.84 5.62
CA TYR A 6 21.42 14.76 5.96
C TYR A 6 20.56 15.77 5.16
N LEU A 7 21.08 16.99 4.98
CA LEU A 7 20.40 18.02 4.16
C LEU A 7 20.37 17.66 2.67
N SER A 8 21.42 17.00 2.16
CA SER A 8 21.47 16.56 0.77
C SER A 8 20.56 15.36 0.50
N GLN A 9 20.42 14.41 1.43
CA GLN A 9 19.46 13.31 1.34
C GLN A 9 18.04 13.82 1.30
N ASN A 10 17.63 14.70 2.21
CA ASN A 10 16.30 15.30 2.24
C ASN A 10 15.94 16.08 0.96
N ALA A 11 16.90 16.77 0.35
CA ALA A 11 16.69 17.49 -0.89
C ALA A 11 16.51 16.53 -2.09
N ASN A 12 17.28 15.45 -2.12
CA ASN A 12 17.18 14.42 -3.15
C ASN A 12 15.84 13.66 -3.06
N GLU A 13 15.41 13.28 -1.87
CA GLU A 13 14.12 12.63 -1.63
C GLU A 13 12.95 13.51 -2.07
N LYS A 14 12.96 14.80 -1.72
CA LYS A 14 11.95 15.77 -2.16
C LYS A 14 11.92 15.95 -3.68
N LEU A 15 13.08 15.94 -4.32
CA LEU A 15 13.18 15.99 -5.78
C LEU A 15 12.64 14.71 -6.40
N GLN A 16 13.03 13.54 -5.90
CA GLN A 16 12.53 12.24 -6.35
C GLN A 16 11.01 12.16 -6.19
N ALA A 17 10.45 12.55 -5.05
CA ALA A 17 9.01 12.58 -4.81
C ALA A 17 8.25 13.48 -5.81
N LYS A 18 8.84 14.61 -6.22
CA LYS A 18 8.27 15.45 -7.28
C LYS A 18 8.35 14.77 -8.64
N LEU A 19 9.52 14.23 -9.01
CA LEU A 19 9.73 13.60 -10.31
C LEU A 19 8.80 12.38 -10.51
N VAL A 20 8.57 11.59 -9.47
CA VAL A 20 7.66 10.44 -9.49
C VAL A 20 6.24 10.82 -9.89
N LYS A 21 5.76 12.01 -9.47
CA LYS A 21 4.41 12.49 -9.79
C LYS A 21 4.22 12.86 -11.26
N TYR A 22 5.27 13.33 -11.91
CA TYR A 22 5.18 13.90 -13.26
C TYR A 22 5.80 13.03 -14.35
N LEU A 23 6.72 12.14 -13.97
CA LEU A 23 7.42 11.26 -14.91
C LEU A 23 6.88 9.84 -14.87
N ASN A 24 7.02 9.14 -16.00
CA ASN A 24 6.58 7.74 -16.15
C ASN A 24 5.14 7.52 -15.71
N ARG A 25 4.25 8.41 -16.09
CA ARG A 25 2.82 8.29 -15.81
C ARG A 25 2.20 7.24 -16.74
N HIS A 26 1.39 6.37 -16.15
CA HIS A 26 0.54 5.43 -16.85
C HIS A 26 -0.91 5.83 -16.59
N THR A 27 -1.48 6.62 -17.47
CA THR A 27 -2.82 7.19 -17.26
C THR A 27 -3.89 6.30 -17.86
N ILE A 28 -4.98 6.17 -17.11
CA ILE A 28 -6.25 5.63 -17.60
C ILE A 28 -7.35 6.66 -17.33
N SER A 29 -8.41 6.59 -18.11
CA SER A 29 -9.60 7.39 -17.85
C SER A 29 -10.46 6.70 -16.79
N ILE A 30 -10.66 7.35 -15.66
CA ILE A 30 -11.54 6.85 -14.59
C ILE A 30 -12.98 7.16 -14.97
N PRO A 31 -13.91 6.16 -14.89
CA PRO A 31 -15.33 6.39 -15.12
C PRO A 31 -15.89 7.48 -14.20
N GLU A 32 -16.86 8.25 -14.69
CA GLU A 32 -17.51 9.31 -13.90
C GLU A 32 -18.35 8.78 -12.72
N ARG A 33 -18.69 7.48 -12.73
CA ARG A 33 -19.41 6.86 -11.62
C ARG A 33 -18.58 6.93 -10.33
N PRO A 34 -19.08 7.55 -9.26
CA PRO A 34 -18.39 7.58 -7.98
C PRO A 34 -18.18 6.16 -7.43
N VAL A 35 -16.95 5.87 -7.01
CA VAL A 35 -16.57 4.62 -6.37
C VAL A 35 -15.76 4.96 -5.11
N VAL A 36 -16.09 4.32 -4.00
CA VAL A 36 -15.31 4.34 -2.76
C VAL A 36 -14.65 2.99 -2.59
N SER A 37 -13.35 2.98 -2.27
CA SER A 37 -12.58 1.78 -1.96
C SER A 37 -11.98 1.95 -0.57
N PHE A 38 -12.20 0.97 0.30
CA PHE A 38 -11.55 0.90 1.61
C PHE A 38 -10.27 0.07 1.50
N CYS A 39 -9.20 0.55 2.16
CA CYS A 39 -7.92 -0.14 2.19
C CYS A 39 -7.37 -0.18 3.62
N PHE A 40 -6.75 -1.29 3.99
CA PHE A 40 -6.06 -1.48 5.27
C PHE A 40 -4.61 -1.86 4.98
N ASP A 41 -3.69 -0.97 5.36
CA ASP A 41 -2.25 -1.21 5.21
C ASP A 41 -1.72 -1.98 6.42
N ASP A 42 -0.60 -2.70 6.23
CA ASP A 42 0.10 -3.49 7.25
C ASP A 42 -0.71 -4.65 7.84
N PHE A 43 -2.01 -4.59 7.79
CA PHE A 43 -2.94 -5.56 8.31
C PHE A 43 -2.76 -5.84 9.83
N PRO A 44 -2.91 -4.82 10.70
CA PRO A 44 -2.97 -5.09 12.14
C PRO A 44 -4.22 -5.90 12.50
N GLN A 45 -4.11 -6.80 13.49
CA GLN A 45 -5.22 -7.64 13.93
C GLN A 45 -6.45 -6.82 14.34
N SER A 46 -6.23 -5.64 14.93
CA SER A 46 -7.30 -4.72 15.30
C SER A 46 -8.15 -4.22 14.12
N ALA A 47 -7.55 -4.10 12.92
CA ALA A 47 -8.32 -3.76 11.73
C ALA A 47 -9.23 -4.91 11.32
N PHE A 48 -8.74 -6.15 11.39
CA PHE A 48 -9.56 -7.33 11.14
C PHE A 48 -10.73 -7.42 12.12
N ASP A 49 -10.45 -7.33 13.41
CA ASP A 49 -11.45 -7.51 14.46
C ASP A 49 -12.57 -6.45 14.42
N ASN A 50 -12.23 -5.21 14.03
CA ASN A 50 -13.18 -4.10 14.07
C ASN A 50 -13.79 -3.76 12.70
N ALA A 51 -13.02 -3.79 11.61
CA ALA A 51 -13.52 -3.36 10.32
C ALA A 51 -14.21 -4.47 9.54
N LEU A 52 -13.72 -5.71 9.60
CA LEU A 52 -14.30 -6.80 8.82
C LEU A 52 -15.80 -7.03 9.13
N PRO A 53 -16.27 -7.05 10.40
CA PRO A 53 -17.70 -7.19 10.67
C PRO A 53 -18.56 -6.06 10.09
N ILE A 54 -18.02 -4.84 10.02
CA ILE A 54 -18.71 -3.70 9.43
C ILE A 54 -18.81 -3.87 7.90
N LEU A 55 -17.72 -4.27 7.25
CA LEU A 55 -17.70 -4.52 5.80
C LEU A 55 -18.71 -5.63 5.44
N GLU A 56 -18.73 -6.72 6.20
CA GLU A 56 -19.66 -7.83 5.98
C GLU A 56 -21.14 -7.41 6.17
N ALA A 57 -21.43 -6.59 7.18
CA ALA A 57 -22.79 -6.11 7.43
C ALA A 57 -23.34 -5.26 6.25
N HIS A 58 -22.47 -4.75 5.38
CA HIS A 58 -22.81 -3.94 4.23
C HIS A 58 -22.52 -4.62 2.89
N ASP A 59 -22.08 -5.86 2.87
CA ASP A 59 -21.63 -6.59 1.67
C ASP A 59 -20.50 -5.82 0.94
N TRP A 60 -19.61 -5.18 1.68
CA TRP A 60 -18.49 -4.42 1.12
C TRP A 60 -17.20 -5.24 1.09
N ILE A 61 -16.46 -5.07 0.01
CA ILE A 61 -15.12 -5.65 -0.16
C ILE A 61 -14.10 -4.52 0.03
N ALA A 62 -13.11 -4.76 0.88
CA ALA A 62 -11.94 -3.90 1.05
C ALA A 62 -10.68 -4.57 0.51
N THR A 63 -9.64 -3.79 0.26
CA THR A 63 -8.30 -4.30 -0.05
C THR A 63 -7.43 -4.29 1.19
N TRP A 64 -6.87 -5.44 1.54
CA TRP A 64 -5.96 -5.63 2.67
C TRP A 64 -4.54 -5.76 2.15
N TYR A 65 -3.72 -4.73 2.34
CA TYR A 65 -2.33 -4.70 1.87
C TYR A 65 -1.41 -5.36 2.89
N VAL A 66 -0.83 -6.51 2.51
CA VAL A 66 -0.17 -7.44 3.41
C VAL A 66 1.35 -7.38 3.24
N CYS A 67 2.06 -7.21 4.38
CA CYS A 67 3.48 -7.48 4.52
C CYS A 67 3.67 -8.87 5.10
N GLY A 68 4.23 -9.81 4.32
CA GLY A 68 4.30 -11.22 4.72
C GLY A 68 5.07 -11.46 6.01
N SER A 69 6.12 -10.68 6.29
CA SER A 69 6.92 -10.80 7.53
C SER A 69 6.16 -10.40 8.79
N TYR A 70 5.00 -9.73 8.65
CA TYR A 70 4.22 -9.30 9.82
C TYR A 70 3.30 -10.40 10.37
N MET A 71 3.05 -11.46 9.61
CA MET A 71 2.17 -12.54 10.06
C MET A 71 2.64 -13.14 11.39
N ASP A 72 1.71 -13.29 12.33
CA ASP A 72 1.92 -13.85 13.68
C ASP A 72 2.97 -13.08 14.52
N THR A 73 3.16 -11.79 14.27
CA THR A 73 4.08 -10.92 15.01
C THR A 73 3.37 -9.85 15.83
N VAL A 74 4.14 -9.08 16.58
CA VAL A 74 3.67 -7.89 17.32
C VAL A 74 4.47 -6.68 16.85
N HIS A 75 3.79 -5.74 16.19
CA HIS A 75 4.42 -4.50 15.73
C HIS A 75 4.46 -3.46 16.86
N PRO A 76 5.58 -2.72 17.07
CA PRO A 76 5.74 -1.78 18.18
C PRO A 76 4.66 -0.70 18.27
N ASN A 77 4.13 -0.25 17.12
CA ASN A 77 3.15 0.83 17.06
C ASN A 77 1.71 0.35 16.87
N TYR A 78 1.51 -0.85 16.29
CA TYR A 78 0.17 -1.34 15.90
C TYR A 78 -0.31 -2.50 16.77
N GLY A 79 0.54 -3.03 17.66
CA GLY A 79 0.22 -4.20 18.48
C GLY A 79 0.24 -5.49 17.66
N PRO A 80 -0.61 -6.47 18.00
CA PRO A 80 -0.68 -7.74 17.28
C PRO A 80 -1.00 -7.52 15.80
N MET A 81 -0.26 -8.21 14.95
CA MET A 81 -0.48 -8.23 13.52
C MET A 81 -1.35 -9.44 13.15
N PHE A 82 -1.78 -9.50 11.90
CA PHE A 82 -2.65 -10.56 11.41
C PHE A 82 -2.09 -11.96 11.66
N THR A 83 -2.99 -12.90 11.85
CA THR A 83 -2.68 -14.33 11.99
C THR A 83 -2.95 -15.07 10.69
N GLN A 84 -2.45 -16.32 10.62
CA GLN A 84 -2.81 -17.21 9.52
C GLN A 84 -4.32 -17.41 9.41
N ASP A 85 -5.03 -17.51 10.55
CA ASP A 85 -6.49 -17.67 10.54
C ASP A 85 -7.21 -16.42 10.02
N ALA A 86 -6.74 -15.22 10.39
CA ALA A 86 -7.29 -13.98 9.88
C ALA A 86 -7.08 -13.87 8.35
N LEU A 87 -5.91 -14.25 7.84
CA LEU A 87 -5.60 -14.26 6.41
C LEU A 87 -6.51 -15.25 5.65
N ASN A 88 -6.72 -16.44 6.19
CA ASN A 88 -7.63 -17.44 5.63
C ASN A 88 -9.08 -16.93 5.61
N ALA A 89 -9.52 -16.30 6.70
CA ALA A 89 -10.86 -15.74 6.80
C ALA A 89 -11.10 -14.64 5.75
N LEU A 90 -10.13 -13.73 5.51
CA LEU A 90 -10.26 -12.73 4.44
C LEU A 90 -10.47 -13.38 3.08
N ARG A 91 -9.68 -14.41 2.77
CA ARG A 91 -9.81 -15.17 1.51
C ARG A 91 -11.17 -15.82 1.39
N GLU A 92 -11.65 -16.52 2.42
CA GLU A 92 -12.94 -17.21 2.43
C GLU A 92 -14.13 -16.25 2.29
N LYS A 93 -13.99 -15.04 2.83
CA LYS A 93 -14.99 -13.97 2.74
C LYS A 93 -14.89 -13.15 1.47
N GLY A 94 -13.99 -13.51 0.54
CA GLY A 94 -13.85 -12.83 -0.74
C GLY A 94 -13.32 -11.40 -0.65
N GLN A 95 -12.63 -11.05 0.43
CA GLN A 95 -11.93 -9.77 0.54
C GLN A 95 -10.73 -9.74 -0.42
N ASP A 96 -10.37 -8.55 -0.92
CA ASP A 96 -9.20 -8.40 -1.79
C ASP A 96 -7.91 -8.32 -0.97
N ILE A 97 -6.86 -9.05 -1.38
CA ILE A 97 -5.57 -9.08 -0.69
C ILE A 97 -4.51 -8.51 -1.64
N GLY A 98 -3.97 -7.36 -1.27
CA GLY A 98 -2.97 -6.61 -2.03
C GLY A 98 -1.55 -6.79 -1.47
N CYS A 99 -0.56 -6.48 -2.28
CA CYS A 99 0.86 -6.56 -1.90
C CYS A 99 1.33 -5.26 -1.23
N HIS A 100 2.07 -5.40 -0.12
CA HIS A 100 2.70 -4.26 0.60
C HIS A 100 4.19 -4.49 0.86
N THR A 101 4.88 -5.21 -0.02
CA THR A 101 6.23 -5.80 0.16
C THR A 101 6.25 -6.87 1.25
N PHE A 102 7.36 -7.56 1.44
CA PHE A 102 7.49 -8.58 2.49
C PHE A 102 7.85 -7.95 3.85
N ASP A 103 8.87 -7.08 3.87
CA ASP A 103 9.45 -6.48 5.10
C ASP A 103 9.07 -4.99 5.27
N HIS A 104 8.04 -4.49 4.57
CA HIS A 104 7.65 -3.09 4.60
C HIS A 104 8.80 -2.12 4.24
N SER A 105 9.60 -2.47 3.23
CA SER A 105 10.78 -1.71 2.81
C SER A 105 10.46 -0.28 2.39
N HIS A 106 11.19 0.70 2.94
CA HIS A 106 11.08 2.10 2.53
C HIS A 106 11.93 2.35 1.28
N PHE A 107 11.33 2.32 0.12
CA PHE A 107 12.00 2.33 -1.19
C PHE A 107 13.01 3.45 -1.43
N PRO A 108 12.79 4.72 -1.03
CA PRO A 108 13.81 5.76 -1.19
C PRO A 108 15.09 5.54 -0.40
N GLU A 109 15.04 4.75 0.68
CA GLU A 109 16.18 4.48 1.57
C GLU A 109 16.91 3.17 1.21
N GLN A 110 16.36 2.39 0.26
CA GLN A 110 16.89 1.09 -0.11
C GLN A 110 17.48 1.10 -1.53
N PRO A 111 18.52 0.31 -1.81
CA PRO A 111 18.90 0.00 -3.19
C PRO A 111 17.73 -0.59 -3.97
N ALA A 112 17.68 -0.30 -5.26
CA ALA A 112 16.58 -0.74 -6.11
C ALA A 112 16.40 -2.26 -6.13
N GLU A 113 17.50 -3.00 -6.12
CA GLU A 113 17.54 -4.48 -6.10
C GLU A 113 16.93 -5.04 -4.81
N VAL A 114 17.18 -4.38 -3.67
CA VAL A 114 16.59 -4.75 -2.36
C VAL A 114 15.09 -4.53 -2.40
N SER A 115 14.63 -3.40 -2.94
CA SER A 115 13.20 -3.10 -3.08
C SER A 115 12.46 -4.15 -3.93
N ILE A 116 13.07 -4.60 -5.01
CA ILE A 116 12.47 -5.62 -5.89
C ILE A 116 12.52 -7.00 -5.24
N SER A 117 13.63 -7.37 -4.59
CA SER A 117 13.73 -8.66 -3.89
C SER A 117 12.70 -8.78 -2.76
N ASP A 118 12.38 -7.68 -2.08
CA ASP A 118 11.34 -7.62 -1.05
C ASP A 118 9.92 -7.85 -1.64
N CYS A 119 9.64 -7.28 -2.81
CA CYS A 119 8.40 -7.58 -3.54
C CYS A 119 8.33 -9.05 -4.00
N VAL A 120 9.44 -9.61 -4.47
CA VAL A 120 9.53 -11.03 -4.87
C VAL A 120 9.32 -11.95 -3.66
N ALA A 121 9.89 -11.62 -2.50
CA ALA A 121 9.68 -12.36 -1.26
C ALA A 121 8.20 -12.37 -0.86
N ASN A 122 7.50 -11.23 -0.98
CA ASN A 122 6.06 -11.16 -0.68
C ASN A 122 5.23 -11.98 -1.68
N ARG A 123 5.60 -11.97 -2.96
CA ARG A 123 4.95 -12.85 -3.95
C ARG A 123 5.12 -14.34 -3.59
N LYS A 124 6.31 -14.73 -3.14
CA LYS A 124 6.54 -16.09 -2.65
C LYS A 124 5.68 -16.41 -1.44
N PHE A 125 5.57 -15.48 -0.47
CA PHE A 125 4.68 -15.61 0.67
C PHE A 125 3.23 -15.87 0.22
N PHE A 126 2.71 -15.11 -0.74
CA PHE A 126 1.35 -15.32 -1.27
C PHE A 126 1.17 -16.74 -1.82
N ILE A 127 2.15 -17.24 -2.59
CA ILE A 127 2.13 -18.60 -3.14
C ILE A 127 2.15 -19.64 -2.01
N ASP A 128 3.05 -19.50 -1.03
CA ASP A 128 3.20 -20.41 0.09
C ASP A 128 1.93 -20.47 0.97
N GLN A 129 1.18 -19.35 1.06
CA GLN A 129 -0.10 -19.25 1.76
C GLN A 129 -1.31 -19.67 0.90
N GLY A 130 -1.11 -20.09 -0.33
CA GLY A 130 -2.20 -20.45 -1.25
C GLY A 130 -3.13 -19.26 -1.56
N LEU A 131 -2.61 -18.03 -1.50
CA LEU A 131 -3.35 -16.82 -1.85
C LEU A 131 -3.36 -16.62 -3.37
N PRO A 132 -4.40 -15.96 -3.92
CA PRO A 132 -4.35 -15.51 -5.30
C PRO A 132 -3.22 -14.51 -5.53
N GLU A 133 -2.78 -14.36 -6.76
CA GLU A 133 -1.82 -13.32 -7.12
C GLU A 133 -2.38 -11.93 -6.79
N ALA A 134 -1.61 -11.12 -6.06
CA ALA A 134 -2.04 -9.75 -5.72
C ALA A 134 -2.19 -8.92 -7.01
N ARG A 135 -3.35 -8.33 -7.21
CA ARG A 135 -3.64 -7.46 -8.36
C ARG A 135 -3.26 -6.01 -8.11
N SER A 136 -3.16 -5.61 -6.87
CA SER A 136 -2.86 -4.24 -6.45
C SER A 136 -1.65 -4.20 -5.52
N PHE A 137 -0.98 -3.05 -5.51
CA PHE A 137 0.18 -2.79 -4.68
C PHE A 137 0.02 -1.45 -3.96
N ALA A 138 0.35 -1.41 -2.67
CA ALA A 138 0.51 -0.16 -1.94
C ALA A 138 1.99 0.08 -1.63
N TYR A 139 2.46 1.29 -1.89
CA TYR A 139 3.83 1.67 -1.53
C TYR A 139 3.96 1.81 -0.02
N PRO A 140 4.90 1.10 0.65
CA PRO A 140 5.20 1.30 2.05
C PRO A 140 5.44 2.78 2.36
N ARG A 141 4.79 3.31 3.40
CA ARG A 141 4.80 4.74 3.76
C ARG A 141 4.38 5.68 2.61
N GLY A 142 3.75 5.16 1.56
CA GLY A 142 3.39 5.89 0.36
C GLY A 142 4.57 6.35 -0.51
N SER A 143 5.78 5.92 -0.20
CA SER A 143 7.00 6.41 -0.84
C SER A 143 7.41 5.54 -2.01
N SER A 144 7.58 6.14 -3.18
CA SER A 144 7.99 5.48 -4.41
C SER A 144 9.17 6.17 -5.06
N THR A 145 9.90 5.47 -5.90
CA THR A 145 10.95 6.01 -6.78
C THR A 145 10.55 5.82 -8.24
N LEU A 146 11.19 6.54 -9.15
CA LEU A 146 10.97 6.34 -10.59
C LEU A 146 11.28 4.91 -11.02
N PHE A 147 12.28 4.30 -10.39
CA PHE A 147 12.66 2.93 -10.66
C PHE A 147 11.57 1.96 -10.21
N THR A 148 11.13 2.01 -8.94
CA THR A 148 10.12 1.11 -8.39
C THR A 148 8.78 1.27 -9.10
N LYS A 149 8.39 2.50 -9.46
CA LYS A 149 7.20 2.78 -10.25
C LYS A 149 7.21 2.03 -11.60
N ARG A 150 8.34 2.07 -12.32
CA ARG A 150 8.51 1.37 -13.61
C ARG A 150 8.59 -0.14 -13.46
N ALA A 151 9.29 -0.61 -12.43
CA ALA A 151 9.52 -2.03 -12.21
C ALA A 151 8.25 -2.77 -11.74
N LEU A 152 7.41 -2.11 -10.93
CA LEU A 152 6.24 -2.75 -10.35
C LEU A 152 4.99 -2.71 -11.24
N LEU A 153 4.83 -1.66 -12.05
CA LEU A 153 3.64 -1.48 -12.87
C LEU A 153 3.28 -2.66 -13.78
N PRO A 154 4.24 -3.38 -14.41
CA PRO A 154 3.91 -4.54 -15.23
C PRO A 154 3.30 -5.73 -14.45
N HIS A 155 3.43 -5.73 -13.12
CA HIS A 155 3.01 -6.82 -12.24
C HIS A 155 1.71 -6.57 -11.51
N PHE A 156 1.21 -5.33 -11.49
CA PHE A 156 0.00 -4.94 -10.76
C PHE A 156 -0.92 -4.09 -11.61
N ALA A 157 -2.22 -4.24 -11.44
CA ALA A 157 -3.23 -3.44 -12.13
C ALA A 157 -3.24 -1.98 -11.64
N GLY A 158 -2.73 -1.71 -10.44
CA GLY A 158 -2.61 -0.37 -9.89
C GLY A 158 -1.66 -0.32 -8.71
N LEU A 159 -0.95 0.81 -8.59
CA LEU A 159 -0.01 1.08 -7.51
C LEU A 159 -0.51 2.31 -6.73
N ARG A 160 -0.69 2.20 -5.42
CA ARG A 160 -1.27 3.25 -4.58
C ARG A 160 -0.22 3.88 -3.68
N GLY A 161 -0.18 5.22 -3.70
CA GLY A 161 0.54 6.05 -2.73
C GLY A 161 -0.37 6.49 -1.56
N VAL A 162 0.05 7.56 -0.86
CA VAL A 162 -0.70 8.18 0.27
C VAL A 162 -1.01 9.66 0.02
N GLU A 163 -0.84 10.14 -1.20
CA GLU A 163 -1.23 11.51 -1.55
C GLU A 163 -2.75 11.64 -1.51
N GLY A 164 -3.26 12.56 -0.70
CA GLY A 164 -4.70 12.81 -0.59
C GLY A 164 -5.32 13.34 -1.88
N GLY A 165 -6.60 13.09 -2.05
CA GLY A 165 -7.41 13.57 -3.17
C GLY A 165 -8.21 12.49 -3.86
N ILE A 166 -8.87 12.88 -4.96
CA ILE A 166 -9.75 12.01 -5.74
C ILE A 166 -9.04 11.58 -7.02
N ASN A 167 -9.13 10.29 -7.34
CA ASN A 167 -8.75 9.74 -8.62
C ASN A 167 -9.90 9.98 -9.60
N ARG A 168 -9.74 10.90 -10.57
CA ARG A 168 -10.77 11.28 -11.55
C ARG A 168 -10.15 11.69 -12.89
N GLY A 169 -10.92 11.55 -13.97
CA GLY A 169 -10.45 11.86 -15.31
C GLY A 169 -9.22 11.03 -15.67
N GLU A 170 -8.22 11.64 -16.29
CA GLU A 170 -6.94 11.00 -16.59
C GLU A 170 -6.11 10.81 -15.32
N THR A 171 -6.13 9.60 -14.80
CA THR A 171 -5.49 9.22 -13.53
C THR A 171 -4.29 8.32 -13.77
N ASP A 172 -3.19 8.59 -13.07
CA ASP A 172 -1.98 7.77 -13.11
C ASP A 172 -2.13 6.51 -12.21
N ILE A 173 -2.37 5.36 -12.83
CA ILE A 173 -2.51 4.08 -12.10
C ILE A 173 -1.23 3.59 -11.44
N SER A 174 -0.09 4.16 -11.78
CA SER A 174 1.18 3.84 -11.14
C SER A 174 1.44 4.66 -9.88
N LEU A 175 0.54 5.61 -9.53
CA LEU A 175 0.58 6.40 -8.30
C LEU A 175 -0.83 6.90 -7.93
N LEU A 176 -1.72 5.97 -7.63
CA LEU A 176 -3.09 6.29 -7.20
C LEU A 176 -3.08 7.05 -5.88
N LYS A 177 -3.98 8.01 -5.77
CA LYS A 177 -4.20 8.78 -4.55
C LYS A 177 -5.02 7.99 -3.55
N ALA A 178 -4.78 8.25 -2.25
CA ALA A 178 -5.58 7.72 -1.16
C ALA A 178 -5.66 8.74 -0.02
N ASN A 179 -6.82 8.84 0.60
CA ASN A 179 -7.02 9.67 1.79
C ASN A 179 -6.86 8.78 3.03
N GLY A 180 -5.86 9.11 3.86
CA GLY A 180 -5.63 8.39 5.11
C GLY A 180 -6.63 8.82 6.18
N ILE A 181 -7.30 7.85 6.81
CA ILE A 181 -8.19 8.08 7.95
C ILE A 181 -7.41 7.70 9.21
N GLN A 182 -6.71 8.68 9.79
CA GLN A 182 -5.91 8.50 11.00
C GLN A 182 -6.36 9.49 12.06
N SER A 183 -6.57 9.02 13.30
CA SER A 183 -7.07 9.86 14.41
C SER A 183 -6.13 11.00 14.78
N ASP A 184 -4.82 10.82 14.60
CA ASP A 184 -3.77 11.83 14.84
C ASP A 184 -3.66 12.89 13.73
N ARG A 185 -4.35 12.68 12.60
CA ARG A 185 -4.38 13.57 11.43
C ARG A 185 -5.76 14.10 11.08
N GLY A 186 -6.61 14.34 12.09
CA GLY A 186 -7.96 14.87 11.87
C GLY A 186 -9.03 13.81 11.55
N GLY A 187 -8.65 12.57 11.31
CA GLY A 187 -9.60 11.46 11.11
C GLY A 187 -10.53 11.68 9.92
N ILE A 188 -11.82 11.38 10.10
CA ILE A 188 -12.86 11.52 9.06
C ILE A 188 -13.05 12.97 8.61
N ALA A 189 -12.79 13.95 9.50
CA ALA A 189 -13.01 15.36 9.17
C ALA A 189 -12.11 15.88 8.03
N GLU A 190 -10.94 15.28 7.80
CA GLU A 190 -10.07 15.62 6.66
C GLU A 190 -10.53 14.98 5.34
N CYS A 191 -11.43 14.01 5.39
CA CYS A 191 -11.94 13.31 4.21
C CYS A 191 -13.24 13.92 3.66
N LEU A 192 -13.86 14.82 4.41
CA LEU A 192 -15.09 15.53 4.07
C LEU A 192 -14.80 16.92 3.49
#